data_70d593f88fdc8f546f5b2676ac938f80
#
_entry.id   70d593f88fdc8f546f5b2676ac938f80
#
_cell.length_a   1.000
_cell.length_b   1.000
_cell.length_c   1.000
_cell.angle_alpha   90.00
_cell.angle_beta   90.00
_cell.angle_gamma   90.00
#
_symmetry.space_group_name_H-M   'P 1'
#
loop_
_entity.id
_entity.type
_entity.pdbx_description
1 polymer ?
#
loop_
_entity_poly.entity_id
_entity_poly.type
_entity_poly.pdbx_seq_one_letter_code
_entity_poly.pdbx_strand_id
1 'polypeptide(L)'
;MRIDAFLPALTVSPATFISRAFEGVGVSDLDFESVEFNRKWDVRCVDERFAWLFCDASMIDTILELGDGVTVETFGNYILFTRDLVGDAAALLRFLEHVTQVPAHLNPLVREEYPTVAAMESRGMIDEWSQRPDGR
;
A
#
# COMPACT_ATOMS: atom_id res chain seq x y z
N MET A 1 7.35 6.80 -0.82
CA MET A 1 6.87 7.75 -1.86
C MET A 1 5.74 8.58 -1.30
N ARG A 2 5.77 9.89 -1.53
CA ARG A 2 4.72 10.82 -1.07
C ARG A 2 3.71 11.08 -2.18
N ILE A 3 2.42 11.12 -1.84
CA ILE A 3 1.34 11.43 -2.79
C ILE A 3 0.44 12.54 -2.24
N ASP A 4 -0.34 13.18 -3.09
CA ASP A 4 -1.30 14.22 -2.71
C ASP A 4 -2.69 13.60 -2.44
N ALA A 5 -2.74 12.65 -1.55
CA ALA A 5 -3.97 12.10 -1.00
C ALA A 5 -3.68 11.55 0.41
N PHE A 6 -4.64 11.65 1.30
CA PHE A 6 -4.53 11.09 2.64
C PHE A 6 -5.20 9.71 2.67
N LEU A 7 -4.38 8.68 2.68
CA LEU A 7 -4.81 7.29 2.49
C LEU A 7 -5.09 6.58 3.81
N PRO A 8 -6.10 5.71 3.86
CA PRO A 8 -6.24 4.74 4.93
C PRO A 8 -5.01 3.83 5.04
N ALA A 9 -4.79 3.28 6.25
CA ALA A 9 -3.75 2.29 6.45
C ALA A 9 -4.11 0.99 5.73
N LEU A 10 -3.22 0.56 4.83
CA LEU A 10 -3.31 -0.69 4.09
C LEU A 10 -1.93 -1.33 4.05
N THR A 11 -1.88 -2.64 4.17
CA THR A 11 -0.65 -3.42 4.00
C THR A 11 -0.90 -4.54 2.99
N VAL A 12 -0.07 -4.59 1.97
CA VAL A 12 0.07 -5.73 1.05
C VAL A 12 1.38 -6.40 1.37
N SER A 13 1.36 -7.61 1.87
CA SER A 13 2.57 -8.33 2.28
C SER A 13 2.57 -9.77 1.80
N PRO A 14 3.76 -10.39 1.64
CA PRO A 14 3.84 -11.79 1.23
C PRO A 14 3.04 -12.70 2.14
N ALA A 15 2.25 -13.61 1.58
CA ALA A 15 1.36 -14.51 2.31
C ALA A 15 2.06 -15.36 3.37
N THR A 16 3.34 -15.68 3.17
CA THR A 16 4.14 -16.44 4.12
C THR A 16 4.53 -15.66 5.38
N PHE A 17 4.44 -14.35 5.36
CA PHE A 17 4.83 -13.50 6.50
C PHE A 17 3.69 -13.33 7.50
N ILE A 18 2.45 -13.32 7.04
CA ILE A 18 1.28 -12.93 7.85
C ILE A 18 0.82 -14.03 8.79
N SER A 19 0.94 -15.29 8.40
CA SER A 19 0.47 -16.41 9.23
C SER A 19 1.14 -16.50 10.61
N ARG A 20 2.24 -15.76 10.83
CA ARG A 20 3.00 -15.80 12.09
C ARG A 20 2.90 -14.55 12.96
N ALA A 21 2.49 -13.40 12.43
CA ALA A 21 2.60 -12.12 13.15
C ALA A 21 1.27 -11.56 13.68
N PHE A 22 0.12 -12.01 13.20
CA PHE A 22 -1.15 -11.33 13.45
C PHE A 22 -2.34 -12.28 13.68
N GLU A 23 -2.18 -13.29 14.51
CA GLU A 23 -3.34 -13.95 15.10
C GLU A 23 -4.07 -12.94 15.99
N GLY A 24 -5.17 -12.34 15.49
CA GLY A 24 -6.08 -11.58 16.33
C GLY A 24 -6.58 -10.22 15.86
N VAL A 25 -6.09 -9.66 14.76
CA VAL A 25 -6.62 -8.38 14.22
C VAL A 25 -7.37 -8.66 12.93
N GLY A 26 -8.65 -8.23 12.87
CA GLY A 26 -9.60 -8.48 11.81
C GLY A 26 -8.99 -8.52 10.40
N VAL A 27 -8.83 -9.71 9.89
CA VAL A 27 -8.40 -9.98 8.53
C VAL A 27 -9.66 -10.02 7.70
N SER A 28 -9.84 -9.07 6.80
CA SER A 28 -10.74 -9.32 5.68
C SER A 28 -9.97 -10.19 4.69
N ASP A 29 -10.42 -11.41 4.49
CA ASP A 29 -9.99 -12.27 3.38
C ASP A 29 -10.50 -11.63 2.08
N LEU A 30 -9.76 -10.65 1.57
CA LEU A 30 -10.09 -9.98 0.32
C LEU A 30 -9.52 -10.82 -0.82
N ASP A 31 -10.41 -11.40 -1.61
CA ASP A 31 -10.09 -12.13 -2.83
C ASP A 31 -10.20 -11.20 -4.03
N PHE A 32 -9.06 -10.85 -4.61
CA PHE A 32 -8.98 -10.04 -5.84
C PHE A 32 -9.11 -10.92 -7.08
N GLU A 33 -9.33 -10.30 -8.26
CA GLU A 33 -9.50 -11.04 -9.52
C GLU A 33 -8.25 -11.82 -9.96
N SER A 34 -7.06 -11.45 -9.47
CA SER A 34 -5.81 -12.13 -9.82
C SER A 34 -5.53 -13.30 -8.87
N VAL A 35 -5.68 -14.52 -9.38
CA VAL A 35 -5.35 -15.76 -8.67
C VAL A 35 -3.87 -15.80 -8.26
N GLU A 36 -2.97 -15.29 -9.12
CA GLU A 36 -1.54 -15.22 -8.80
C GLU A 36 -1.26 -14.27 -7.65
N PHE A 37 -1.89 -13.10 -7.65
CA PHE A 37 -1.76 -12.12 -6.59
C PHE A 37 -2.27 -12.69 -5.26
N ASN A 38 -3.49 -13.23 -5.22
CA ASN A 38 -4.08 -13.82 -4.00
C ASN A 38 -3.24 -14.96 -3.41
N ARG A 39 -2.53 -15.70 -4.25
CA ARG A 39 -1.65 -16.77 -3.79
C ARG A 39 -0.36 -16.25 -3.15
N LYS A 40 0.15 -15.10 -3.61
CA LYS A 40 1.46 -14.57 -3.22
C LYS A 40 1.40 -13.52 -2.13
N TRP A 41 0.30 -12.77 -2.05
CA TRP A 41 0.15 -11.66 -1.12
C TRP A 41 -1.15 -11.73 -0.33
N ASP A 42 -1.06 -11.23 0.89
CA ASP A 42 -2.22 -10.94 1.74
C ASP A 42 -2.41 -9.44 1.82
N VAL A 43 -3.67 -8.98 1.75
CA VAL A 43 -4.03 -7.57 1.85
C VAL A 43 -4.80 -7.34 3.14
N ARG A 44 -4.35 -6.37 3.93
CA ARG A 44 -5.01 -5.91 5.15
C ARG A 44 -5.30 -4.44 5.04
N CYS A 45 -6.51 -4.05 5.32
CA CYS A 45 -6.94 -2.67 5.29
C CYS A 45 -8.03 -2.42 6.33
N VAL A 46 -8.00 -1.23 6.93
CA VAL A 46 -9.07 -0.76 7.83
C VAL A 46 -10.31 -0.28 7.05
N ASP A 47 -10.12 0.04 5.78
CA ASP A 47 -11.16 0.47 4.84
C ASP A 47 -11.18 -0.48 3.64
N GLU A 48 -12.16 -1.39 3.61
CA GLU A 48 -12.30 -2.37 2.54
C GLU A 48 -12.50 -1.73 1.17
N ARG A 49 -13.26 -0.64 1.11
CA ARG A 49 -13.45 0.11 -0.15
C ARG A 49 -12.13 0.65 -0.69
N PHE A 50 -11.29 1.19 0.20
CA PHE A 50 -9.95 1.62 -0.17
C PHE A 50 -9.10 0.46 -0.70
N ALA A 51 -9.17 -0.70 -0.06
CA ALA A 51 -8.43 -1.88 -0.51
C ALA A 51 -8.79 -2.26 -1.95
N TRP A 52 -10.08 -2.26 -2.31
CA TRP A 52 -10.53 -2.53 -3.67
C TRP A 52 -10.10 -1.48 -4.68
N LEU A 53 -10.09 -0.21 -4.30
CA LEU A 53 -9.63 0.88 -5.16
C LEU A 53 -8.11 0.88 -5.34
N PHE A 54 -7.37 0.58 -4.28
CA PHE A 54 -5.90 0.55 -4.31
C PHE A 54 -5.37 -0.67 -5.06
N CYS A 55 -5.92 -1.85 -4.78
CA CYS A 55 -5.54 -3.10 -5.42
C CYS A 55 -6.39 -3.38 -6.67
N ASP A 56 -6.55 -2.40 -7.54
CA ASP A 56 -7.14 -2.61 -8.86
C ASP A 56 -6.18 -3.39 -9.78
N ALA A 57 -6.65 -3.79 -10.96
CA ALA A 57 -5.87 -4.60 -11.89
C ALA A 57 -4.50 -3.97 -12.22
N SER A 58 -4.44 -2.64 -12.40
CA SER A 58 -3.20 -1.93 -12.72
C SER A 58 -2.20 -1.96 -11.57
N MET A 59 -2.65 -1.78 -10.35
CA MET A 59 -1.79 -1.83 -9.17
C MET A 59 -1.34 -3.27 -8.87
N ILE A 60 -2.23 -4.24 -9.03
CA ILE A 60 -1.89 -5.66 -8.88
C ILE A 60 -0.77 -6.04 -9.86
N ASP A 61 -0.90 -5.68 -11.14
CA ASP A 61 0.14 -5.94 -12.14
C ASP A 61 1.46 -5.28 -11.73
N THR A 62 1.41 -4.04 -11.26
CA THR A 62 2.59 -3.31 -10.78
C THR A 62 3.26 -4.02 -9.59
N ILE A 63 2.49 -4.52 -8.62
CA ILE A 63 3.02 -5.27 -7.47
C ILE A 63 3.64 -6.59 -7.93
N LEU A 64 3.01 -7.29 -8.85
CA LEU A 64 3.56 -8.51 -9.46
C LEU A 64 4.90 -8.25 -10.16
N GLU A 65 5.03 -7.14 -10.89
CA GLU A 65 6.27 -6.70 -11.55
C GLU A 65 7.37 -6.29 -10.57
N LEU A 66 7.03 -5.73 -9.41
CA LEU A 66 8.00 -5.44 -8.34
C LEU A 66 8.67 -6.71 -7.80
N GLY A 67 8.01 -7.84 -7.98
CA GLY A 67 8.55 -9.17 -7.69
C GLY A 67 8.24 -9.68 -6.28
N ASP A 68 8.56 -10.95 -6.09
CA ASP A 68 8.28 -11.65 -4.84
C ASP A 68 8.98 -11.01 -3.64
N GLY A 69 8.33 -11.04 -2.50
CA GLY A 69 8.88 -10.53 -1.23
C GLY A 69 8.76 -9.01 -1.03
N VAL A 70 8.09 -8.30 -1.95
CA VAL A 70 7.79 -6.89 -1.74
C VAL A 70 6.63 -6.73 -0.75
N THR A 71 6.75 -5.76 0.14
CA THR A 71 5.66 -5.29 1.00
C THR A 71 5.31 -3.85 0.61
N VAL A 72 4.02 -3.58 0.48
CA VAL A 72 3.51 -2.24 0.17
C VAL A 72 2.62 -1.79 1.31
N GLU A 73 2.89 -0.61 1.86
CA GLU A 73 2.11 -0.04 2.95
C GLU A 73 1.65 1.36 2.58
N THR A 74 0.39 1.67 2.85
CA THR A 74 -0.11 3.04 2.74
C THR A 74 -0.37 3.60 4.13
N PHE A 75 -0.06 4.87 4.29
CA PHE A 75 -0.23 5.54 5.56
C PHE A 75 -0.19 7.06 5.41
N GLY A 76 -1.28 7.73 5.78
CA GLY A 76 -1.38 9.16 5.54
C GLY A 76 -1.14 9.49 4.07
N ASN A 77 -0.18 10.33 3.77
CA ASN A 77 0.15 10.69 2.39
C ASN A 77 1.39 9.96 1.84
N TYR A 78 1.70 8.78 2.40
CA TYR A 78 2.84 7.98 1.98
C TYR A 78 2.41 6.61 1.47
N ILE A 79 3.12 6.14 0.45
CA ILE A 79 3.18 4.74 0.06
C ILE A 79 4.63 4.28 0.29
N LEU A 80 4.80 3.29 1.13
CA LEU A 80 6.09 2.70 1.48
C LEU A 80 6.24 1.36 0.78
N PHE A 81 7.37 1.16 0.12
CA PHE A 81 7.76 -0.12 -0.48
C PHE A 81 8.95 -0.66 0.28
N THR A 82 8.83 -1.87 0.76
CA THR A 82 9.89 -2.59 1.47
C THR A 82 10.17 -3.90 0.76
N ARG A 83 11.43 -4.20 0.57
CA ARG A 83 11.89 -5.46 -0.03
C ARG A 83 13.25 -5.83 0.54
N ASP A 84 13.44 -7.12 0.81
CA ASP A 84 14.77 -7.64 1.08
C ASP A 84 15.60 -7.57 -0.21
N LEU A 85 16.65 -6.76 -0.19
CA LEU A 85 17.54 -6.64 -1.33
C LEU A 85 18.47 -7.84 -1.39
N VAL A 86 18.07 -8.81 -2.22
CA VAL A 86 18.94 -9.89 -2.65
C VAL A 86 19.30 -9.59 -4.10
N GLY A 87 20.51 -9.11 -4.34
CA GLY A 87 20.92 -8.85 -5.70
C GLY A 87 21.97 -7.74 -5.85
N ASP A 88 22.28 -7.45 -7.08
CA ASP A 88 23.23 -6.42 -7.49
C ASP A 88 22.59 -5.03 -7.65
N ALA A 89 23.41 -4.02 -7.96
CA ALA A 89 22.97 -2.66 -8.20
C ALA A 89 21.93 -2.55 -9.34
N ALA A 90 22.00 -3.42 -10.35
CA ALA A 90 21.05 -3.42 -11.45
C ALA A 90 19.65 -3.88 -10.99
N ALA A 91 19.56 -4.83 -10.06
CA ALA A 91 18.30 -5.24 -9.46
C ALA A 91 17.67 -4.09 -8.64
N LEU A 92 18.49 -3.36 -7.89
CA LEU A 92 18.04 -2.18 -7.13
C LEU A 92 17.51 -1.10 -8.08
N LEU A 93 18.24 -0.78 -9.14
CA LEU A 93 17.81 0.24 -10.10
C LEU A 93 16.48 -0.12 -10.76
N ARG A 94 16.30 -1.37 -11.20
CA ARG A 94 15.02 -1.84 -11.75
C ARG A 94 13.87 -1.71 -10.74
N PHE A 95 14.12 -2.07 -9.50
CA PHE A 95 13.12 -1.91 -8.45
C PHE A 95 12.72 -0.44 -8.26
N LEU A 96 13.69 0.46 -8.19
CA LEU A 96 13.43 1.90 -8.06
C LEU A 96 12.70 2.47 -9.29
N GLU A 97 13.03 2.03 -10.49
CA GLU A 97 12.31 2.40 -11.71
C GLU A 97 10.84 2.01 -11.65
N HIS A 98 10.52 0.76 -11.24
CA HIS A 98 9.13 0.32 -11.08
C HIS A 98 8.40 1.11 -9.98
N VAL A 99 9.03 1.33 -8.84
CA VAL A 99 8.44 2.13 -7.75
C VAL A 99 8.09 3.54 -8.21
N THR A 100 8.90 4.17 -9.06
CA THR A 100 8.61 5.51 -9.58
C THR A 100 7.40 5.56 -10.51
N GLN A 101 6.98 4.43 -11.07
CA GLN A 101 5.80 4.34 -11.94
C GLN A 101 4.49 4.20 -11.14
N VAL A 102 4.55 3.78 -9.90
CA VAL A 102 3.35 3.51 -9.07
C VAL A 102 2.35 4.65 -9.02
N PRO A 103 2.74 5.96 -8.93
CA PRO A 103 1.77 7.05 -8.95
C PRO A 103 0.91 7.11 -10.21
N ALA A 104 1.45 6.66 -11.35
CA ALA A 104 0.70 6.61 -12.61
C ALA A 104 -0.30 5.45 -12.66
N HIS A 105 -0.08 4.40 -11.86
CA HIS A 105 -0.93 3.23 -11.78
C HIS A 105 -1.96 3.31 -10.65
N LEU A 106 -1.88 4.34 -9.80
CA LEU A 106 -2.86 4.55 -8.75
C LEU A 106 -4.22 4.90 -9.37
N ASN A 107 -5.27 4.16 -8.98
CA ASN A 107 -6.61 4.40 -9.45
C ASN A 107 -7.02 5.88 -9.25
N PRO A 108 -7.47 6.59 -10.29
CA PRO A 108 -7.87 8.00 -10.17
C PRO A 108 -8.93 8.25 -9.09
N LEU A 109 -9.84 7.29 -8.86
CA LEU A 109 -10.87 7.39 -7.83
C LEU A 109 -10.29 7.51 -6.41
N VAL A 110 -9.09 6.99 -6.16
CA VAL A 110 -8.41 7.20 -4.87
C VAL A 110 -8.19 8.69 -4.61
N ARG A 111 -7.81 9.45 -5.63
CA ARG A 111 -7.59 10.90 -5.48
C ARG A 111 -8.88 11.70 -5.37
N GLU A 112 -9.98 11.17 -5.92
CA GLU A 112 -11.30 11.79 -5.86
C GLU A 112 -12.01 11.52 -4.54
N GLU A 113 -11.90 10.31 -4.01
CA GLU A 113 -12.61 9.88 -2.80
C GLU A 113 -11.88 10.21 -1.49
N TYR A 114 -10.55 10.30 -1.53
CA TYR A 114 -9.74 10.55 -0.33
C TYR A 114 -9.21 11.99 -0.32
N PRO A 115 -9.24 12.67 0.84
CA PRO A 115 -8.91 14.08 0.92
C PRO A 115 -7.45 14.34 0.56
N THR A 116 -7.19 15.49 -0.06
CA THR A 116 -5.83 15.97 -0.27
C THR A 116 -5.17 16.35 1.06
N VAL A 117 -3.84 16.38 1.06
CA VAL A 117 -3.06 16.84 2.23
C VAL A 117 -3.49 18.25 2.64
N ALA A 118 -3.64 19.17 1.69
CA ALA A 118 -4.10 20.52 1.95
C ALA A 118 -5.50 20.57 2.59
N ALA A 119 -6.42 19.69 2.18
CA ALA A 119 -7.75 19.60 2.79
C ALA A 119 -7.70 19.06 4.23
N MET A 120 -6.78 18.17 4.52
CA MET A 120 -6.57 17.64 5.89
C MET A 120 -5.92 18.70 6.80
N GLU A 121 -4.95 19.44 6.28
CA GLU A 121 -4.32 20.56 7.00
C GLU A 121 -5.32 21.64 7.35
N SER A 122 -6.18 22.04 6.40
CA SER A 122 -7.21 23.06 6.62
C SER A 122 -8.26 22.66 7.68
N ARG A 123 -8.45 21.35 7.89
CA ARG A 123 -9.35 20.81 8.92
C ARG A 123 -8.67 20.59 10.27
N GLY A 124 -7.38 20.88 10.41
CA GLY A 124 -6.59 20.61 11.61
C GLY A 124 -6.38 19.12 11.91
N MET A 125 -6.76 18.23 11.01
CA MET A 125 -6.74 16.78 11.24
C MET A 125 -5.32 16.19 11.24
N ILE A 126 -4.35 16.88 10.63
CA ILE A 126 -2.95 16.44 10.61
C ILE A 126 -2.30 16.63 11.96
N ASP A 127 -2.66 17.68 12.71
CA ASP A 127 -2.11 17.94 14.04
C ASP A 127 -2.58 16.90 15.05
N GLU A 128 -3.83 16.47 15.01
CA GLU A 128 -4.34 15.36 15.85
C GLU A 128 -3.62 14.04 15.55
N TRP A 129 -3.22 13.86 14.30
CA TRP A 129 -2.61 12.63 13.84
C TRP A 129 -1.13 12.53 14.22
N SER A 130 -0.40 13.64 14.14
CA SER A 130 1.01 13.73 14.57
C SER A 130 1.18 13.62 16.08
N GLN A 131 0.12 13.83 16.87
CA GLN A 131 0.11 13.75 18.33
C GLN A 131 -0.23 12.34 18.86
N ARG A 132 -0.55 11.37 18.03
CA ARG A 132 -0.76 9.99 18.49
C ARG A 132 0.56 9.37 18.92
N PRO A 133 0.66 8.85 20.18
CA PRO A 133 1.93 8.43 20.76
C PRO A 133 2.59 7.23 20.08
N ASP A 134 1.86 6.52 19.24
CA ASP A 134 2.29 5.30 18.59
C ASP A 134 2.44 5.43 17.05
N GLY A 135 2.17 6.61 16.48
CA GLY A 135 2.27 6.83 15.03
C GLY A 135 1.37 5.92 14.19
N ARG A 136 0.32 5.39 14.80
CA ARG A 136 -0.60 4.44 14.18
C ARG A 136 -2.05 4.87 14.29
#